data_72007bd73788a171af1d3576e1581821
#
_entry.id   72007bd73788a171af1d3576e1581821
#
_cell.length_a   1.000
_cell.length_b   1.000
_cell.length_c   1.000
_cell.angle_alpha   90.00
_cell.angle_beta   90.00
_cell.angle_gamma   90.00
#
_symmetry.space_group_name_H-M   'P 1'
#
loop_
_entity.id
_entity.type
_entity.pdbx_description
1 polymer ?
#
loop_
_entity_poly.entity_id
_entity_poly.type
_entity_poly.pdbx_seq_one_letter_code
_entity_poly.pdbx_strand_id
1 'polypeptide(L)'
;MYYLRRIAFFVPLMLLISFMAFSLVRLAPGGPFDKERKPASPEVERALLAKYHLDEPVWKQYLRYLGGLVQGDFGPSLKYRNHSVTDIIAQGLPVSLSLGGMAFLFALGIGIPLGFITAVNKGNFGDYAGSFLALLVICIPALVIGPILIMFFAIKLHWFPVALWGSPWHAVLPTLTLGLYFSGRIARLMREGMMTTLHSEFITTARAKGLSETAVLFKHAFRLAVLPVVSYSGPLLADLLTGSFVVENIFQIPGIGVFMVNSSLNRDYTMVVGLVLLYAVLLLVLNLAVDFAYSLLDRRVRYE
;
A
#
# COMPACT_ATOMS: atom_id res chain seq x y z
N MET A 1 10.76 -6.14 -25.59
CA MET A 1 11.43 -7.31 -24.95
C MET A 1 11.51 -7.16 -23.42
N TYR A 2 11.83 -6.00 -22.90
CA TYR A 2 11.94 -5.70 -21.45
C TYR A 2 10.73 -6.12 -20.61
N TYR A 3 9.50 -5.69 -20.96
CA TYR A 3 8.28 -6.03 -20.19
C TYR A 3 7.99 -7.53 -20.17
N LEU A 4 8.20 -8.25 -21.28
CA LEU A 4 8.01 -9.71 -21.35
C LEU A 4 8.99 -10.44 -20.43
N ARG A 5 10.27 -10.02 -20.44
CA ARG A 5 11.27 -10.59 -19.54
C ARG A 5 10.92 -10.32 -18.06
N ARG A 6 10.41 -9.14 -17.75
CA ARG A 6 10.01 -8.78 -16.40
C ARG A 6 8.81 -9.60 -15.91
N ILE A 7 7.80 -9.77 -16.77
CA ILE A 7 6.64 -10.66 -16.48
C ILE A 7 7.10 -12.12 -16.30
N ALA A 8 8.04 -12.59 -17.12
CA ALA A 8 8.59 -13.94 -16.97
C ALA A 8 9.30 -14.15 -15.62
N PHE A 9 9.95 -13.11 -15.07
CA PHE A 9 10.54 -13.16 -13.74
C PHE A 9 9.51 -13.14 -12.60
N PHE A 10 8.26 -12.73 -12.84
CA PHE A 10 7.22 -12.76 -11.81
C PHE A 10 6.91 -14.18 -11.36
N VAL A 11 6.89 -15.15 -12.27
CA VAL A 11 6.57 -16.54 -11.94
C VAL A 11 7.58 -17.15 -10.94
N PRO A 12 8.89 -17.17 -11.20
CA PRO A 12 9.85 -17.72 -10.22
C PRO A 12 9.88 -16.91 -8.92
N LEU A 13 9.67 -15.59 -8.98
CA LEU A 13 9.61 -14.75 -7.79
C LEU A 13 8.37 -15.08 -6.93
N MET A 14 7.20 -15.25 -7.56
CA MET A 14 5.98 -15.65 -6.86
C MET A 14 6.09 -17.04 -6.25
N LEU A 15 6.73 -17.99 -6.93
CA LEU A 15 7.03 -19.31 -6.37
C LEU A 15 7.96 -19.21 -5.17
N LEU A 16 9.00 -18.39 -5.24
CA LEU A 16 9.93 -18.16 -4.12
C LEU A 16 9.20 -17.53 -2.91
N ILE A 17 8.41 -16.48 -3.14
CA ILE A 17 7.65 -15.81 -2.08
C ILE A 17 6.63 -16.78 -1.46
N SER A 18 5.91 -17.55 -2.27
CA SER A 18 4.95 -18.54 -1.77
C SER A 18 5.63 -19.62 -0.92
N PHE A 19 6.78 -20.12 -1.37
CA PHE A 19 7.56 -21.11 -0.62
C PHE A 19 8.07 -20.55 0.70
N MET A 20 8.64 -19.34 0.68
CA MET A 20 9.14 -18.67 1.89
C MET A 20 7.99 -18.39 2.88
N ALA A 21 6.90 -17.78 2.43
CA ALA A 21 5.76 -17.48 3.29
C ALA A 21 5.15 -18.76 3.89
N PHE A 22 4.96 -19.78 3.06
CA PHE A 22 4.44 -21.08 3.48
C PHE A 22 5.34 -21.76 4.51
N SER A 23 6.67 -21.73 4.31
CA SER A 23 7.64 -22.33 5.21
C SER A 23 7.76 -21.57 6.53
N LEU A 24 7.86 -20.24 6.47
CA LEU A 24 8.00 -19.39 7.67
C LEU A 24 6.83 -19.54 8.64
N VAL A 25 5.60 -19.56 8.10
CA VAL A 25 4.41 -19.71 8.94
C VAL A 25 4.40 -21.08 9.66
N ARG A 26 4.95 -22.13 9.04
CA ARG A 26 5.03 -23.47 9.65
C ARG A 26 6.21 -23.67 10.56
N LEU A 27 7.28 -22.89 10.43
CA LEU A 27 8.39 -22.88 11.36
C LEU A 27 8.09 -22.14 12.66
N ALA A 28 7.02 -21.32 12.68
CA ALA A 28 6.59 -20.63 13.88
C ALA A 28 6.16 -21.65 14.96
N PRO A 29 6.63 -21.51 16.21
CA PRO A 29 6.31 -22.45 17.27
C PRO A 29 4.82 -22.47 17.59
N GLY A 30 4.24 -23.68 17.75
CA GLY A 30 2.84 -23.95 18.04
C GLY A 30 1.94 -24.14 16.80
N GLY A 31 0.85 -24.85 16.98
CA GLY A 31 -0.14 -25.16 15.93
C GLY A 31 -1.18 -24.06 15.68
N PRO A 32 -1.93 -24.16 14.58
CA PRO A 32 -3.01 -23.20 14.28
C PRO A 32 -4.17 -23.25 15.27
N PHE A 33 -4.30 -24.34 16.05
CA PHE A 33 -5.40 -24.58 16.98
C PHE A 33 -4.99 -24.40 18.45
N ASP A 34 -3.71 -24.16 18.78
CA ASP A 34 -3.18 -24.10 20.15
C ASP A 34 -3.72 -22.95 21.00
N LYS A 35 -4.26 -21.90 20.41
CA LYS A 35 -4.73 -20.68 21.12
C LYS A 35 -6.24 -20.64 21.41
N GLU A 36 -6.99 -21.69 21.12
CA GLU A 36 -8.39 -21.70 21.52
C GLU A 36 -8.49 -21.81 23.05
N ARG A 37 -9.30 -20.93 23.65
CA ARG A 37 -9.47 -20.76 25.11
C ARG A 37 -9.88 -22.03 25.87
N LYS A 38 -10.28 -23.09 25.17
CA LYS A 38 -10.45 -24.44 25.67
C LYS A 38 -9.67 -25.36 24.74
N PRO A 39 -8.68 -26.10 25.25
CA PRO A 39 -8.02 -27.12 24.44
C PRO A 39 -9.10 -28.05 23.88
N ALA A 40 -9.14 -28.18 22.56
CA ALA A 40 -10.00 -29.17 21.93
C ALA A 40 -9.64 -30.54 22.47
N SER A 41 -10.62 -31.46 22.56
CA SER A 41 -10.27 -32.84 22.90
C SER A 41 -9.28 -33.36 21.85
N PRO A 42 -8.33 -34.22 22.22
CA PRO A 42 -7.35 -34.77 21.26
C PRO A 42 -8.00 -35.38 20.03
N GLU A 43 -9.22 -35.85 20.12
CA GLU A 43 -10.01 -36.39 19.00
C GLU A 43 -10.46 -35.28 18.02
N VAL A 44 -10.94 -34.15 18.56
CA VAL A 44 -11.35 -32.99 17.75
C VAL A 44 -10.15 -32.36 17.05
N GLU A 45 -9.01 -32.27 17.73
CA GLU A 45 -7.78 -31.75 17.14
C GLU A 45 -7.31 -32.64 15.97
N ARG A 46 -7.28 -33.97 16.15
CA ARG A 46 -6.95 -34.90 15.07
C ARG A 46 -7.92 -34.79 13.90
N ALA A 47 -9.22 -34.66 14.16
CA ALA A 47 -10.21 -34.48 13.12
C ALA A 47 -10.02 -33.17 12.34
N LEU A 48 -9.63 -32.09 13.01
CA LEU A 48 -9.31 -30.82 12.36
C LEU A 48 -8.03 -30.88 11.53
N LEU A 49 -6.96 -31.51 12.07
CA LEU A 49 -5.72 -31.72 11.33
C LEU A 49 -5.94 -32.55 10.07
N ALA A 50 -6.72 -33.63 10.16
CA ALA A 50 -7.08 -34.44 9.00
C ALA A 50 -7.98 -33.68 8.00
N LYS A 51 -8.97 -32.91 8.49
CA LYS A 51 -9.85 -32.09 7.63
C LYS A 51 -9.10 -31.07 6.78
N TYR A 52 -8.07 -30.45 7.35
CA TYR A 52 -7.27 -29.43 6.66
C TYR A 52 -5.97 -30.01 6.09
N HIS A 53 -5.78 -31.33 6.10
CA HIS A 53 -4.59 -32.04 5.63
C HIS A 53 -3.27 -31.57 6.26
N LEU A 54 -3.33 -31.11 7.51
CA LEU A 54 -2.15 -30.63 8.25
C LEU A 54 -1.33 -31.77 8.84
N ASP A 55 -1.86 -33.01 8.85
CA ASP A 55 -1.20 -34.26 9.20
C ASP A 55 -0.30 -34.81 8.08
N GLU A 56 -0.44 -34.29 6.85
CA GLU A 56 0.41 -34.70 5.72
C GLU A 56 1.81 -34.06 5.81
N PRO A 57 2.83 -34.65 5.14
CA PRO A 57 4.16 -34.04 5.03
C PRO A 57 4.10 -32.63 4.43
N VAL A 58 4.92 -31.70 4.94
CA VAL A 58 4.87 -30.26 4.57
C VAL A 58 5.01 -30.04 3.06
N TRP A 59 5.86 -30.81 2.37
CA TRP A 59 6.02 -30.70 0.92
C TRP A 59 4.75 -31.03 0.15
N LYS A 60 3.96 -32.01 0.64
CA LYS A 60 2.69 -32.41 0.01
C LYS A 60 1.62 -31.35 0.23
N GLN A 61 1.55 -30.76 1.43
CA GLN A 61 0.69 -29.63 1.72
C GLN A 61 1.02 -28.43 0.80
N TYR A 62 2.32 -28.15 0.55
CA TYR A 62 2.75 -27.08 -0.34
C TYR A 62 2.33 -27.32 -1.79
N LEU A 63 2.52 -28.55 -2.32
CA LEU A 63 2.08 -28.88 -3.68
C LEU A 63 0.57 -28.76 -3.85
N ARG A 64 -0.21 -29.17 -2.86
CA ARG A 64 -1.67 -29.00 -2.84
C ARG A 64 -2.05 -27.53 -2.85
N TYR A 65 -1.39 -26.70 -2.04
CA TYR A 65 -1.58 -25.28 -2.01
C TYR A 65 -1.28 -24.62 -3.37
N LEU A 66 -0.18 -24.97 -4.01
CA LEU A 66 0.14 -24.50 -5.36
C LEU A 66 -0.92 -24.92 -6.40
N GLY A 67 -1.43 -26.15 -6.30
CA GLY A 67 -2.50 -26.63 -7.17
C GLY A 67 -3.80 -25.82 -7.03
N GLY A 68 -4.15 -25.40 -5.82
CA GLY A 68 -5.26 -24.48 -5.55
C GLY A 68 -5.00 -23.08 -6.11
N LEU A 69 -3.80 -22.53 -5.89
CA LEU A 69 -3.43 -21.20 -6.39
C LEU A 69 -3.57 -21.06 -7.91
N VAL A 70 -3.22 -22.08 -8.67
CA VAL A 70 -3.37 -22.07 -10.15
C VAL A 70 -4.85 -21.95 -10.55
N GLN A 71 -5.76 -22.41 -9.70
CA GLN A 71 -7.20 -22.33 -9.90
C GLN A 71 -7.85 -21.08 -9.25
N GLY A 72 -7.02 -20.20 -8.65
CA GLY A 72 -7.50 -19.00 -7.93
C GLY A 72 -8.05 -19.30 -6.53
N ASP A 73 -7.85 -20.52 -6.03
CA ASP A 73 -8.25 -20.90 -4.67
C ASP A 73 -7.05 -20.78 -3.71
N PHE A 74 -7.15 -19.85 -2.77
CA PHE A 74 -6.16 -19.63 -1.72
C PHE A 74 -6.33 -20.60 -0.53
N GLY A 75 -7.31 -21.48 -0.58
CA GLY A 75 -7.62 -22.46 0.44
C GLY A 75 -8.58 -21.95 1.52
N PRO A 76 -8.99 -22.84 2.45
CA PRO A 76 -9.87 -22.48 3.55
C PRO A 76 -9.14 -21.68 4.62
N SER A 77 -9.83 -20.72 5.24
CA SER A 77 -9.33 -20.08 6.45
C SER A 77 -9.36 -21.09 7.61
N LEU A 78 -8.30 -21.12 8.40
CA LEU A 78 -8.23 -21.99 9.59
C LEU A 78 -8.96 -21.37 10.80
N LYS A 79 -9.22 -20.06 10.75
CA LYS A 79 -9.86 -19.31 11.85
C LYS A 79 -11.31 -18.94 11.53
N TYR A 80 -11.59 -18.46 10.34
CA TYR A 80 -12.93 -18.04 9.92
C TYR A 80 -13.68 -19.24 9.34
N ARG A 81 -14.46 -19.91 10.19
CA ARG A 81 -15.22 -21.11 9.81
C ARG A 81 -16.14 -20.83 8.63
N ASN A 82 -16.19 -21.73 7.68
CA ASN A 82 -17.02 -21.64 6.47
C ASN A 82 -16.67 -20.50 5.47
N HIS A 83 -15.51 -19.87 5.62
CA HIS A 83 -15.01 -18.91 4.66
C HIS A 83 -13.71 -19.41 4.04
N SER A 84 -13.58 -19.27 2.72
CA SER A 84 -12.30 -19.39 2.03
C SER A 84 -11.50 -18.10 2.15
N VAL A 85 -10.19 -18.19 2.04
CA VAL A 85 -9.32 -17.00 1.96
C VAL A 85 -9.70 -16.15 0.75
N THR A 86 -10.08 -16.79 -0.36
CA THR A 86 -10.55 -16.15 -1.58
C THR A 86 -11.79 -15.29 -1.33
N ASP A 87 -12.78 -15.81 -0.59
CA ASP A 87 -14.02 -15.06 -0.27
C ASP A 87 -13.72 -13.82 0.59
N ILE A 88 -12.86 -13.98 1.59
CA ILE A 88 -12.47 -12.87 2.49
C ILE A 88 -11.73 -11.79 1.70
N ILE A 89 -10.80 -12.18 0.83
CA ILE A 89 -10.09 -11.25 -0.06
C ILE A 89 -11.08 -10.55 -0.98
N ALA A 90 -11.98 -11.29 -1.62
CA ALA A 90 -12.96 -10.73 -2.55
C ALA A 90 -13.90 -9.70 -1.89
N GLN A 91 -14.23 -9.86 -0.62
CA GLN A 91 -15.07 -8.93 0.13
C GLN A 91 -14.28 -7.71 0.65
N GLY A 92 -13.09 -7.91 1.21
CA GLY A 92 -12.32 -6.85 1.85
C GLY A 92 -11.46 -6.02 0.88
N LEU A 93 -10.95 -6.66 -0.19
CA LEU A 93 -10.05 -6.00 -1.15
C LEU A 93 -10.66 -4.75 -1.82
N PRO A 94 -11.91 -4.78 -2.33
CA PRO A 94 -12.51 -3.58 -2.93
C PRO A 94 -12.59 -2.39 -1.97
N VAL A 95 -12.80 -2.65 -0.68
CA VAL A 95 -12.86 -1.62 0.36
C VAL A 95 -11.46 -1.00 0.57
N SER A 96 -10.44 -1.84 0.77
CA SER A 96 -9.06 -1.36 0.92
C SER A 96 -8.54 -0.67 -0.34
N LEU A 97 -8.88 -1.19 -1.55
CA LEU A 97 -8.53 -0.54 -2.82
C LEU A 97 -9.16 0.84 -2.96
N SER A 98 -10.43 0.99 -2.59
CA SER A 98 -11.13 2.29 -2.67
C SER A 98 -10.54 3.28 -1.67
N LEU A 99 -10.32 2.88 -0.43
CA LEU A 99 -9.69 3.72 0.59
C LEU A 99 -8.25 4.11 0.20
N GLY A 100 -7.44 3.13 -0.18
CA GLY A 100 -6.06 3.34 -0.59
C GLY A 100 -5.95 4.22 -1.84
N GLY A 101 -6.83 4.01 -2.82
CA GLY A 101 -6.90 4.85 -4.03
C GLY A 101 -7.26 6.30 -3.71
N MET A 102 -8.26 6.54 -2.86
CA MET A 102 -8.62 7.89 -2.41
C MET A 102 -7.48 8.55 -1.63
N ALA A 103 -6.85 7.83 -0.72
CA ALA A 103 -5.70 8.33 0.05
C ALA A 103 -4.50 8.67 -0.85
N PHE A 104 -4.26 7.84 -1.88
CA PHE A 104 -3.21 8.07 -2.88
C PHE A 104 -3.47 9.35 -3.69
N LEU A 105 -4.69 9.51 -4.23
CA LEU A 105 -5.05 10.70 -4.99
C LEU A 105 -4.99 11.96 -4.13
N PHE A 106 -5.44 11.89 -2.89
CA PHE A 106 -5.32 12.98 -1.93
C PHE A 106 -3.83 13.33 -1.66
N ALA A 107 -3.01 12.33 -1.42
CA ALA A 107 -1.58 12.52 -1.14
C ALA A 107 -0.84 13.17 -2.32
N LEU A 108 -1.14 12.76 -3.56
CA LEU A 108 -0.61 13.41 -4.77
C LEU A 108 -1.16 14.82 -4.94
N GLY A 109 -2.49 15.00 -4.77
CA GLY A 109 -3.17 16.28 -4.96
C GLY A 109 -2.72 17.38 -4.00
N ILE A 110 -2.28 17.03 -2.80
CA ILE A 110 -1.73 17.97 -1.81
C ILE A 110 -0.20 18.01 -1.87
N GLY A 111 0.45 16.85 -1.93
CA GLY A 111 1.90 16.74 -1.84
C GLY A 111 2.63 17.37 -3.03
N ILE A 112 2.19 17.12 -4.25
CA ILE A 112 2.83 17.68 -5.44
C ILE A 112 2.75 19.22 -5.47
N PRO A 113 1.58 19.86 -5.31
CA PRO A 113 1.51 21.32 -5.28
C PRO A 113 2.31 21.92 -4.11
N LEU A 114 2.25 21.32 -2.92
CA LEU A 114 2.99 21.80 -1.76
C LEU A 114 4.50 21.76 -2.01
N GLY A 115 5.03 20.65 -2.52
CA GLY A 115 6.45 20.50 -2.85
C GLY A 115 6.90 21.42 -3.98
N PHE A 116 6.06 21.63 -4.99
CA PHE A 116 6.32 22.56 -6.08
C PHE A 116 6.41 24.02 -5.55
N ILE A 117 5.42 24.45 -4.78
CA ILE A 117 5.34 25.83 -4.21
C ILE A 117 6.54 26.09 -3.31
N THR A 118 6.90 25.14 -2.44
CA THR A 118 8.07 25.30 -1.54
C THR A 118 9.37 25.42 -2.32
N ALA A 119 9.55 24.66 -3.40
CA ALA A 119 10.75 24.73 -4.22
C ALA A 119 10.88 26.07 -4.97
N VAL A 120 9.78 26.56 -5.54
CA VAL A 120 9.77 27.84 -6.29
C VAL A 120 10.00 29.02 -5.34
N ASN A 121 9.51 28.96 -4.11
CA ASN A 121 9.68 30.00 -3.08
C ASN A 121 10.91 29.77 -2.18
N LYS A 122 11.94 29.08 -2.66
CA LYS A 122 13.14 28.77 -1.89
C LYS A 122 13.69 29.98 -1.11
N GLY A 123 13.88 29.77 0.19
CA GLY A 123 14.43 30.78 1.11
C GLY A 123 13.40 31.83 1.58
N ASN A 124 12.17 31.81 1.08
CA ASN A 124 11.10 32.71 1.52
C ASN A 124 10.22 32.03 2.58
N PHE A 125 9.32 32.80 3.20
CA PHE A 125 8.38 32.30 4.21
C PHE A 125 7.56 31.08 3.70
N GLY A 126 7.16 31.08 2.44
CA GLY A 126 6.42 29.96 1.80
C GLY A 126 7.22 28.65 1.77
N ASP A 127 8.55 28.70 1.59
CA ASP A 127 9.42 27.53 1.68
C ASP A 127 9.47 26.98 3.11
N TYR A 128 9.73 27.85 4.09
CA TYR A 128 9.82 27.43 5.49
C TYR A 128 8.49 26.90 6.02
N ALA A 129 7.40 27.60 5.77
CA ALA A 129 6.08 27.20 6.22
C ALA A 129 5.63 25.86 5.57
N GLY A 130 5.77 25.72 4.25
CA GLY A 130 5.40 24.50 3.54
C GLY A 130 6.28 23.31 3.91
N SER A 131 7.59 23.51 4.07
CA SER A 131 8.52 22.46 4.52
C SER A 131 8.22 22.05 5.96
N PHE A 132 7.90 23.00 6.85
CA PHE A 132 7.47 22.71 8.21
C PHE A 132 6.19 21.88 8.26
N LEU A 133 5.17 22.25 7.47
CA LEU A 133 3.92 21.48 7.36
C LEU A 133 4.17 20.07 6.85
N ALA A 134 4.98 19.91 5.80
CA ALA A 134 5.35 18.59 5.27
C ALA A 134 6.06 17.73 6.33
N LEU A 135 6.98 18.30 7.11
CA LEU A 135 7.66 17.60 8.20
C LEU A 135 6.68 17.24 9.33
N LEU A 136 5.83 18.17 9.72
CA LEU A 136 4.86 17.96 10.80
C LEU A 136 3.97 16.75 10.53
N VAL A 137 3.40 16.63 9.32
CA VAL A 137 2.53 15.49 8.98
C VAL A 137 3.28 14.17 8.84
N ILE A 138 4.57 14.18 8.48
CA ILE A 138 5.41 12.98 8.45
C ILE A 138 5.76 12.52 9.88
N CYS A 139 5.98 13.43 10.79
CA CYS A 139 6.39 13.12 12.17
C CYS A 139 5.24 12.60 13.03
N ILE A 140 3.98 12.89 12.68
CA ILE A 140 2.83 12.43 13.46
C ILE A 140 2.36 11.07 12.91
N PRO A 141 2.40 10.00 13.73
CA PRO A 141 1.90 8.69 13.29
C PRO A 141 0.40 8.74 12.93
N ALA A 142 -0.01 7.95 11.93
CA ALA A 142 -1.43 7.82 11.54
C ALA A 142 -2.34 7.41 12.73
N LEU A 143 -1.79 6.62 13.67
CA LEU A 143 -2.44 6.23 14.92
C LEU A 143 -2.87 7.44 15.77
N VAL A 144 -2.18 8.56 15.66
CA VAL A 144 -2.47 9.81 16.40
C VAL A 144 -3.34 10.73 15.55
N ILE A 145 -3.09 10.82 14.24
CA ILE A 145 -3.87 11.66 13.33
C ILE A 145 -5.34 11.22 13.30
N GLY A 146 -5.62 9.92 13.17
CA GLY A 146 -6.98 9.38 13.09
C GLY A 146 -7.88 9.82 14.26
N PRO A 147 -7.53 9.51 15.52
CA PRO A 147 -8.29 9.95 16.70
C PRO A 147 -8.44 11.47 16.82
N ILE A 148 -7.42 12.25 16.43
CA ILE A 148 -7.53 13.72 16.44
C ILE A 148 -8.59 14.19 15.43
N LEU A 149 -8.56 13.64 14.21
CA LEU A 149 -9.56 13.99 13.19
C LEU A 149 -10.97 13.58 13.62
N ILE A 150 -11.14 12.39 14.22
CA ILE A 150 -12.42 11.96 14.78
C ILE A 150 -12.89 12.93 15.86
N MET A 151 -12.03 13.28 16.82
CA MET A 151 -12.38 14.17 17.91
C MET A 151 -12.87 15.54 17.43
N PHE A 152 -12.16 16.14 16.45
CA PHE A 152 -12.51 17.46 15.96
C PHE A 152 -13.68 17.43 14.98
N PHE A 153 -13.59 16.61 13.92
CA PHE A 153 -14.52 16.69 12.81
C PHE A 153 -15.77 15.83 12.98
N ALA A 154 -15.67 14.70 13.70
CA ALA A 154 -16.83 13.85 13.91
C ALA A 154 -17.53 14.18 15.24
N ILE A 155 -16.79 14.35 16.37
CA ILE A 155 -17.41 14.51 17.69
C ILE A 155 -17.74 15.99 17.99
N LYS A 156 -16.80 16.94 17.74
CA LYS A 156 -17.05 18.35 18.05
C LYS A 156 -17.87 19.07 17.00
N LEU A 157 -17.53 18.88 15.73
CA LEU A 157 -18.16 19.59 14.64
C LEU A 157 -19.33 18.85 13.99
N HIS A 158 -19.45 17.53 14.23
CA HIS A 158 -20.48 16.65 13.65
C HIS A 158 -20.55 16.70 12.10
N TRP A 159 -19.40 16.94 11.44
CA TRP A 159 -19.34 17.04 9.99
C TRP A 159 -19.27 15.69 9.30
N PHE A 160 -18.61 14.71 9.91
CA PHE A 160 -18.35 13.39 9.35
C PHE A 160 -18.69 12.27 10.34
N PRO A 161 -19.02 11.06 9.86
CA PRO A 161 -19.20 9.89 10.72
C PRO A 161 -17.91 9.52 11.44
N VAL A 162 -18.05 8.97 12.66
CA VAL A 162 -16.91 8.54 13.50
C VAL A 162 -16.21 7.32 12.90
N ALA A 163 -16.99 6.33 12.41
CA ALA A 163 -16.49 5.00 12.01
C ALA A 163 -17.46 4.33 11.02
N LEU A 164 -17.14 3.10 10.64
CA LEU A 164 -17.85 2.24 9.70
C LEU A 164 -17.56 2.58 8.22
N TRP A 165 -18.25 1.88 7.33
CA TRP A 165 -18.11 1.99 5.88
C TRP A 165 -19.49 1.81 5.25
N GLY A 166 -19.90 2.71 4.37
CA GLY A 166 -21.23 2.59 3.74
C GLY A 166 -21.68 3.81 2.96
N SER A 167 -21.05 4.98 3.19
CA SER A 167 -21.30 6.18 2.38
C SER A 167 -20.00 6.92 2.08
N PRO A 168 -19.94 7.80 1.09
CA PRO A 168 -18.75 8.61 0.81
C PRO A 168 -18.22 9.40 2.02
N TRP A 169 -19.09 9.82 2.91
CA TRP A 169 -18.73 10.57 4.12
C TRP A 169 -17.91 9.76 5.11
N HIS A 170 -18.13 8.43 5.18
CA HIS A 170 -17.33 7.53 6.00
C HIS A 170 -15.89 7.41 5.51
N ALA A 171 -15.63 7.65 4.23
CA ALA A 171 -14.31 7.55 3.65
C ALA A 171 -13.44 8.80 3.90
N VAL A 172 -14.03 9.97 4.24
CA VAL A 172 -13.30 11.24 4.33
C VAL A 172 -12.21 11.21 5.40
N LEU A 173 -12.57 10.94 6.65
CA LEU A 173 -11.59 10.95 7.75
C LEU A 173 -10.49 9.88 7.61
N PRO A 174 -10.80 8.62 7.24
CA PRO A 174 -9.78 7.63 6.93
C PRO A 174 -8.84 8.05 5.80
N THR A 175 -9.39 8.61 4.71
CA THR A 175 -8.62 9.12 3.57
C THR A 175 -7.67 10.24 4.00
N LEU A 176 -8.15 11.20 4.80
CA LEU A 176 -7.33 12.27 5.36
C LEU A 176 -6.21 11.70 6.27
N THR A 177 -6.55 10.73 7.12
CA THR A 177 -5.59 10.11 8.04
C THR A 177 -4.41 9.48 7.31
N LEU A 178 -4.69 8.70 6.26
CA LEU A 178 -3.66 8.07 5.43
C LEU A 178 -2.98 9.08 4.52
N GLY A 179 -3.77 9.87 3.80
CA GLY A 179 -3.30 10.76 2.75
C GLY A 179 -2.42 11.88 3.26
N LEU A 180 -2.70 12.45 4.45
CA LEU A 180 -1.86 13.49 5.06
C LEU A 180 -0.44 13.00 5.30
N TYR A 181 -0.27 11.83 5.91
CA TYR A 181 1.06 11.27 6.18
C TYR A 181 1.89 11.14 4.90
N PHE A 182 1.31 10.59 3.84
CA PHE A 182 2.00 10.39 2.57
C PHE A 182 2.16 11.69 1.76
N SER A 183 1.26 12.66 1.92
CA SER A 183 1.37 13.96 1.25
C SER A 183 2.64 14.70 1.65
N GLY A 184 3.05 14.62 2.92
CA GLY A 184 4.30 15.19 3.38
C GLY A 184 5.53 14.59 2.70
N ARG A 185 5.57 13.26 2.54
CA ARG A 185 6.64 12.55 1.81
C ARG A 185 6.70 12.96 0.35
N ILE A 186 5.53 13.00 -0.31
CA ILE A 186 5.42 13.42 -1.72
C ILE A 186 5.87 14.88 -1.89
N ALA A 187 5.48 15.76 -0.97
CA ALA A 187 5.91 17.15 -0.99
C ALA A 187 7.44 17.29 -0.91
N ARG A 188 8.10 16.52 -0.06
CA ARG A 188 9.57 16.51 0.01
C ARG A 188 10.20 16.00 -1.28
N LEU A 189 9.74 14.88 -1.81
CA LEU A 189 10.27 14.33 -3.07
C LEU A 189 10.09 15.32 -4.23
N MET A 190 8.93 15.95 -4.32
CA MET A 190 8.65 16.95 -5.34
C MET A 190 9.54 18.19 -5.17
N ARG A 191 9.72 18.66 -3.94
CA ARG A 191 10.61 19.79 -3.65
C ARG A 191 12.06 19.48 -4.02
N GLU A 192 12.57 18.31 -3.64
CA GLU A 192 13.93 17.87 -3.98
C GLU A 192 14.11 17.72 -5.49
N GLY A 193 13.15 17.11 -6.19
CA GLY A 193 13.15 17.00 -7.65
C GLY A 193 13.16 18.37 -8.34
N MET A 194 12.32 19.31 -7.89
CA MET A 194 12.29 20.68 -8.41
C MET A 194 13.61 21.42 -8.15
N MET A 195 14.15 21.31 -6.93
CA MET A 195 15.41 21.97 -6.56
C MET A 195 16.56 21.49 -7.44
N THR A 196 16.68 20.18 -7.65
CA THR A 196 17.71 19.58 -8.53
C THR A 196 17.52 20.03 -9.97
N THR A 197 16.28 19.99 -10.47
CA THR A 197 15.99 20.33 -11.85
C THR A 197 16.20 21.81 -12.15
N LEU A 198 15.80 22.72 -11.26
CA LEU A 198 15.91 24.16 -11.45
C LEU A 198 17.39 24.66 -11.54
N HIS A 199 18.34 23.89 -11.00
CA HIS A 199 19.77 24.18 -11.08
C HIS A 199 20.47 23.54 -12.30
N SER A 200 19.73 22.85 -13.17
CA SER A 200 20.32 22.19 -14.33
C SER A 200 20.59 23.16 -15.50
N GLU A 201 21.60 22.84 -16.31
CA GLU A 201 22.04 23.66 -17.44
C GLU A 201 20.95 23.87 -18.51
N PHE A 202 20.08 22.88 -18.73
CA PHE A 202 19.00 23.01 -19.71
C PHE A 202 17.94 24.04 -19.26
N ILE A 203 17.72 24.23 -17.96
CA ILE A 203 16.84 25.27 -17.43
C ILE A 203 17.49 26.66 -17.64
N THR A 204 18.79 26.77 -17.40
CA THR A 204 19.55 28.00 -17.67
C THR A 204 19.46 28.36 -19.15
N THR A 205 19.62 27.36 -20.04
CA THR A 205 19.47 27.53 -21.48
C THR A 205 18.06 27.96 -21.88
N ALA A 206 17.02 27.39 -21.25
CA ALA A 206 15.63 27.75 -21.52
C ALA A 206 15.35 29.23 -21.15
N ARG A 207 15.89 29.71 -20.02
CA ARG A 207 15.80 31.11 -19.59
C ARG A 207 16.59 32.04 -20.52
N ALA A 208 17.79 31.63 -20.95
CA ALA A 208 18.61 32.39 -21.89
C ALA A 208 17.94 32.55 -23.28
N LYS A 209 17.08 31.62 -23.67
CA LYS A 209 16.23 31.70 -24.89
C LYS A 209 15.01 32.60 -24.73
N GLY A 210 14.84 33.27 -23.59
CA GLY A 210 13.74 34.20 -23.35
C GLY A 210 12.39 33.55 -23.05
N LEU A 211 12.35 32.29 -22.64
CA LEU A 211 11.10 31.64 -22.23
C LEU A 211 10.58 32.26 -20.93
N SER A 212 9.26 32.41 -20.84
CA SER A 212 8.62 32.91 -19.61
C SER A 212 8.88 31.95 -18.45
N GLU A 213 9.01 32.46 -17.22
CA GLU A 213 9.28 31.65 -16.03
C GLU A 213 8.18 30.57 -15.82
N THR A 214 6.92 30.87 -16.12
CA THR A 214 5.84 29.91 -16.08
C THR A 214 6.09 28.73 -17.05
N ALA A 215 6.53 29.02 -18.28
CA ALA A 215 6.86 27.96 -19.25
C ALA A 215 8.08 27.15 -18.77
N VAL A 216 9.11 27.79 -18.21
CA VAL A 216 10.27 27.11 -17.62
C VAL A 216 9.85 26.17 -16.50
N LEU A 217 9.02 26.63 -15.57
CA LEU A 217 8.59 25.85 -14.41
C LEU A 217 7.69 24.66 -14.81
N PHE A 218 6.60 24.91 -15.53
CA PHE A 218 5.60 23.87 -15.80
C PHE A 218 5.94 22.97 -16.99
N LYS A 219 6.52 23.51 -18.05
CA LYS A 219 6.81 22.74 -19.27
C LYS A 219 8.17 22.06 -19.25
N HIS A 220 9.17 22.67 -18.61
CA HIS A 220 10.54 22.17 -18.59
C HIS A 220 10.93 21.54 -17.26
N ALA A 221 10.75 22.23 -16.13
CA ALA A 221 11.20 21.74 -14.83
C ALA A 221 10.28 20.65 -14.25
N PHE A 222 8.98 20.90 -14.20
CA PHE A 222 8.01 20.01 -13.54
C PHE A 222 8.08 18.57 -14.06
N ARG A 223 8.19 18.40 -15.39
CA ARG A 223 8.20 17.09 -16.02
C ARG A 223 9.32 16.17 -15.52
N LEU A 224 10.50 16.71 -15.27
CA LEU A 224 11.64 15.95 -14.73
C LEU A 224 11.61 15.90 -13.23
N ALA A 225 11.18 16.98 -12.59
CA ALA A 225 11.09 17.08 -11.15
C ALA A 225 10.08 16.11 -10.49
N VAL A 226 9.05 15.70 -11.22
CA VAL A 226 8.03 14.75 -10.72
C VAL A 226 8.50 13.29 -10.78
N LEU A 227 9.58 12.96 -11.49
CA LEU A 227 10.05 11.57 -11.65
C LEU A 227 10.31 10.84 -10.32
N PRO A 228 10.94 11.44 -9.29
CA PRO A 228 11.08 10.80 -7.99
C PRO A 228 9.73 10.47 -7.33
N VAL A 229 8.71 11.33 -7.52
CA VAL A 229 7.35 11.07 -7.02
C VAL A 229 6.73 9.89 -7.76
N VAL A 230 6.88 9.83 -9.08
CA VAL A 230 6.38 8.70 -9.90
C VAL A 230 7.05 7.39 -9.48
N SER A 231 8.37 7.38 -9.29
CA SER A 231 9.10 6.19 -8.83
C SER A 231 8.61 5.71 -7.46
N TYR A 232 8.32 6.64 -6.55
CA TYR A 232 7.79 6.33 -5.23
C TYR A 232 6.32 5.88 -5.25
N SER A 233 5.56 6.27 -6.28
CA SER A 233 4.11 6.02 -6.36
C SER A 233 3.75 4.54 -6.42
N GLY A 234 4.58 3.69 -7.04
CA GLY A 234 4.31 2.24 -7.13
C GLY A 234 4.31 1.55 -5.76
N PRO A 235 5.43 1.56 -5.03
CA PRO A 235 5.49 1.04 -3.68
C PRO A 235 4.46 1.67 -2.74
N LEU A 236 4.28 3.00 -2.82
CA LEU A 236 3.28 3.72 -2.02
C LEU A 236 1.86 3.21 -2.29
N LEU A 237 1.48 3.06 -3.56
CA LEU A 237 0.15 2.61 -3.91
C LEU A 237 -0.06 1.15 -3.47
N ALA A 238 0.95 0.28 -3.62
CA ALA A 238 0.89 -1.08 -3.10
C ALA A 238 0.65 -1.10 -1.58
N ASP A 239 1.37 -0.29 -0.83
CA ASP A 239 1.25 -0.16 0.63
C ASP A 239 -0.16 0.33 1.03
N LEU A 240 -0.68 1.33 0.33
CA LEU A 240 -2.03 1.85 0.56
C LEU A 240 -3.14 0.87 0.17
N LEU A 241 -2.98 0.14 -0.94
CA LEU A 241 -4.02 -0.76 -1.48
C LEU A 241 -4.12 -2.08 -0.72
N THR A 242 -3.05 -2.51 -0.06
CA THR A 242 -3.08 -3.69 0.82
C THR A 242 -3.77 -3.42 2.16
N GLY A 243 -4.19 -2.19 2.37
CA GLY A 243 -4.90 -1.74 3.55
C GLY A 243 -3.98 -1.34 4.70
N SER A 244 -4.34 -0.27 5.34
CA SER A 244 -3.71 0.12 6.59
C SER A 244 -4.47 -0.48 7.77
N PHE A 245 -3.95 -1.58 8.34
CA PHE A 245 -4.53 -2.19 9.54
C PHE A 245 -4.88 -1.15 10.61
N VAL A 246 -3.97 -0.21 10.86
CA VAL A 246 -4.15 0.80 11.91
C VAL A 246 -5.38 1.68 11.62
N VAL A 247 -5.49 2.19 10.39
CA VAL A 247 -6.59 3.08 10.02
C VAL A 247 -7.89 2.30 9.85
N GLU A 248 -7.86 1.13 9.22
CA GLU A 248 -9.03 0.27 9.08
C GLU A 248 -9.59 -0.11 10.47
N ASN A 249 -8.72 -0.39 11.45
CA ASN A 249 -9.15 -0.73 12.80
C ASN A 249 -9.71 0.48 13.56
N ILE A 250 -9.06 1.65 13.50
CA ILE A 250 -9.52 2.88 14.14
C ILE A 250 -10.93 3.26 13.66
N PHE A 251 -11.15 3.19 12.34
CA PHE A 251 -12.41 3.58 11.70
C PHE A 251 -13.37 2.40 11.49
N GLN A 252 -13.05 1.20 11.97
CA GLN A 252 -13.85 -0.03 11.83
C GLN A 252 -14.26 -0.32 10.38
N ILE A 253 -13.30 -0.19 9.47
CA ILE A 253 -13.49 -0.41 8.04
C ILE A 253 -13.29 -1.90 7.72
N PRO A 254 -14.21 -2.56 6.99
CA PRO A 254 -14.12 -3.98 6.66
C PRO A 254 -13.13 -4.24 5.50
N GLY A 255 -11.89 -3.82 5.64
CA GLY A 255 -10.82 -4.01 4.67
C GLY A 255 -9.94 -5.23 4.95
N ILE A 256 -8.98 -5.52 4.05
CA ILE A 256 -8.09 -6.68 4.16
C ILE A 256 -6.95 -6.50 5.17
N GLY A 257 -6.58 -5.28 5.52
CA GLY A 257 -5.50 -5.00 6.46
C GLY A 257 -5.77 -5.56 7.86
N VAL A 258 -7.03 -5.53 8.30
CA VAL A 258 -7.46 -6.12 9.58
C VAL A 258 -7.21 -7.64 9.59
N PHE A 259 -7.46 -8.33 8.47
CA PHE A 259 -7.23 -9.76 8.37
C PHE A 259 -5.76 -10.12 8.39
N MET A 260 -4.87 -9.30 7.81
CA MET A 260 -3.42 -9.56 7.80
C MET A 260 -2.85 -9.68 9.23
N VAL A 261 -3.18 -8.73 10.10
CA VAL A 261 -2.69 -8.74 11.48
C VAL A 261 -3.40 -9.81 12.32
N ASN A 262 -4.73 -9.90 12.21
CA ASN A 262 -5.49 -10.89 12.98
C ASN A 262 -5.10 -12.32 12.62
N SER A 263 -4.85 -12.62 11.34
CA SER A 263 -4.43 -13.94 10.90
C SER A 263 -3.03 -14.30 11.37
N SER A 264 -2.12 -13.32 11.39
CA SER A 264 -0.77 -13.52 11.94
C SER A 264 -0.82 -13.82 13.44
N LEU A 265 -1.62 -13.07 14.20
CA LEU A 265 -1.80 -13.27 15.64
C LEU A 265 -2.53 -14.58 15.98
N ASN A 266 -3.48 -15.00 15.15
CA ASN A 266 -4.29 -16.19 15.36
C ASN A 266 -3.75 -17.43 14.64
N ARG A 267 -2.59 -17.34 13.96
CA ARG A 267 -1.94 -18.44 13.24
C ARG A 267 -2.81 -19.06 12.14
N ASP A 268 -3.60 -18.23 11.45
CA ASP A 268 -4.31 -18.65 10.26
C ASP A 268 -3.33 -18.72 9.08
N TYR A 269 -2.68 -19.87 8.93
CA TYR A 269 -1.59 -20.10 7.99
C TYR A 269 -1.97 -19.80 6.55
N THR A 270 -3.12 -20.29 6.12
CA THR A 270 -3.62 -20.10 4.74
C THR A 270 -3.93 -18.63 4.47
N MET A 271 -4.56 -17.95 5.42
CA MET A 271 -4.84 -16.52 5.28
C MET A 271 -3.57 -15.68 5.19
N VAL A 272 -2.59 -15.92 6.07
CA VAL A 272 -1.32 -15.17 6.04
C VAL A 272 -0.61 -15.35 4.71
N VAL A 273 -0.48 -16.60 4.23
CA VAL A 273 0.20 -16.87 2.95
C VAL A 273 -0.58 -16.26 1.79
N GLY A 274 -1.92 -16.38 1.78
CA GLY A 274 -2.78 -15.78 0.75
C GLY A 274 -2.64 -14.26 0.67
N LEU A 275 -2.66 -13.57 1.82
CA LEU A 275 -2.49 -12.11 1.86
C LEU A 275 -1.09 -11.66 1.47
N VAL A 276 -0.03 -12.39 1.87
CA VAL A 276 1.35 -12.11 1.42
C VAL A 276 1.47 -12.23 -0.10
N LEU A 277 0.88 -13.26 -0.69
CA LEU A 277 0.87 -13.43 -2.15
C LEU A 277 0.06 -12.33 -2.86
N LEU A 278 -1.11 -11.99 -2.33
CA LEU A 278 -1.88 -10.87 -2.86
C LEU A 278 -1.08 -9.57 -2.84
N TYR A 279 -0.40 -9.27 -1.72
CA TYR A 279 0.48 -8.12 -1.61
C TYR A 279 1.59 -8.15 -2.65
N ALA A 280 2.26 -9.29 -2.81
CA ALA A 280 3.34 -9.46 -3.78
C ALA A 280 2.83 -9.24 -5.23
N VAL A 281 1.67 -9.77 -5.59
CA VAL A 281 1.05 -9.54 -6.91
C VAL A 281 0.74 -8.07 -7.12
N LEU A 282 0.10 -7.42 -6.14
CA LEU A 282 -0.21 -5.98 -6.23
C LEU A 282 1.06 -5.16 -6.40
N LEU A 283 2.09 -5.41 -5.59
CA LEU A 283 3.37 -4.71 -5.69
C LEU A 283 4.02 -4.88 -7.07
N LEU A 284 4.04 -6.10 -7.61
CA LEU A 284 4.63 -6.38 -8.91
C LEU A 284 3.86 -5.70 -10.05
N VAL A 285 2.53 -5.77 -10.04
CA VAL A 285 1.66 -5.13 -11.05
C VAL A 285 1.81 -3.61 -10.99
N LEU A 286 1.80 -3.03 -9.79
CA LEU A 286 1.93 -1.59 -9.62
C LEU A 286 3.31 -1.06 -10.01
N ASN A 287 4.39 -1.80 -9.68
CA ASN A 287 5.72 -1.44 -10.17
C ASN A 287 5.82 -1.50 -11.69
N LEU A 288 5.18 -2.48 -12.33
CA LEU A 288 5.12 -2.55 -13.80
C LEU A 288 4.36 -1.33 -14.38
N ALA A 289 3.26 -0.93 -13.74
CA ALA A 289 2.50 0.26 -14.14
C ALA A 289 3.33 1.55 -13.98
N VAL A 290 4.13 1.65 -12.91
CA VAL A 290 5.04 2.79 -12.69
C VAL A 290 6.16 2.82 -13.75
N ASP A 291 6.74 1.68 -14.10
CA ASP A 291 7.74 1.65 -15.18
C ASP A 291 7.16 2.11 -16.52
N PHE A 292 5.90 1.72 -16.78
CA PHE A 292 5.19 2.21 -17.96
C PHE A 292 4.98 3.73 -17.89
N ALA A 293 4.52 4.26 -16.76
CA ALA A 293 4.37 5.69 -16.54
C ALA A 293 5.71 6.44 -16.70
N TYR A 294 6.79 5.83 -16.20
CA TYR A 294 8.14 6.38 -16.34
C TYR A 294 8.55 6.52 -17.82
N SER A 295 8.30 5.48 -18.63
CA SER A 295 8.60 5.49 -20.05
C SER A 295 7.85 6.56 -20.86
N LEU A 296 6.65 6.96 -20.37
CA LEU A 296 5.87 8.06 -20.97
C LEU A 296 6.41 9.44 -20.58
N LEU A 297 6.92 9.58 -19.36
CA LEU A 297 7.43 10.85 -18.84
C LEU A 297 8.85 11.16 -19.32
N ASP A 298 9.73 10.16 -19.31
CA ASP A 298 11.12 10.30 -19.76
C ASP A 298 11.39 9.46 -21.02
N ARG A 299 11.34 10.11 -22.18
CA ARG A 299 11.64 9.48 -23.48
C ARG A 299 13.11 9.07 -23.66
N ARG A 300 14.00 9.46 -22.74
CA ARG A 300 15.43 9.08 -22.80
C ARG A 300 15.66 7.68 -22.23
N VAL A 301 14.75 7.19 -21.40
CA VAL A 301 14.79 5.82 -20.87
C VAL A 301 14.30 4.88 -21.97
N ARG A 302 15.23 4.39 -22.81
CA ARG A 302 14.98 3.25 -23.70
C ARG A 302 15.26 2.00 -22.88
N TYR A 303 14.22 1.28 -22.52
CA TYR A 303 14.35 -0.08 -21.99
C TYR A 303 14.73 -1.01 -23.17
N GLU A 304 16.04 -1.27 -23.36
CA GLU A 304 16.58 -2.27 -24.29
C GLU A 304 16.26 -3.70 -23.82
#